data_f312bb06a4e93cfa7699ef78b13f338f
#
_entry.id   f312bb06a4e93cfa7699ef78b13f338f
#
_cell.length_a   1.000
_cell.length_b   1.000
_cell.length_c   1.000
_cell.angle_alpha   90.00
_cell.angle_beta   90.00
_cell.angle_gamma   90.00
#
_symmetry.space_group_name_H-M   'P 1'
#
loop_
_entity.id
_entity.type
_entity.pdbx_description
1 polymer ?
#
loop_
_entity_poly.entity_id
_entity_poly.type
_entity_poly.pdbx_seq_one_letter_code
_entity_poly.pdbx_strand_id
1 'polypeptide(L)'
;MTTFTNARPKTTPQRGFRASPDRPLALLARCPVHIETPMPELADLAKTLGVAQLFAKNEGKRMRLGSFKALGGAFAVAQMICEAAGVEDPVAAKETAATMTFVTASAGNHGLSVAAGAKIFGARAVIILPSTVPAAFDARIRATGAEVIGGQSYDDSVAQAIRLADENGWIHLSDGSWAGYTARPALILEGYSVLSAECAGHFAALNTWPTHVFLQAGVGGLAAGVAAHIRDHWPVQPNIVVIEPDRAPCLINSMKAGALTMGDGPDSNMGRLDCKNASLIAFEALWADADIFVTITDEAAAQAAATLAAHGLATTPSGAAGLAGLIALAPAADSRCMIVVSEGSENG
;
A
#
# COMPACT_ATOMS: atom_id res chain seq x y z
N MET A 1 22.72 -3.38 0.15
CA MET A 1 21.96 -2.71 -0.91
C MET A 1 22.14 -3.44 -2.21
N THR A 2 21.07 -3.78 -2.90
CA THR A 2 21.06 -4.38 -4.24
C THR A 2 20.18 -3.53 -5.14
N THR A 3 20.61 -3.29 -6.38
CA THR A 3 19.81 -2.58 -7.38
C THR A 3 19.60 -3.51 -8.58
N PHE A 4 18.41 -3.49 -9.15
CA PHE A 4 18.04 -4.21 -10.36
C PHE A 4 17.28 -3.28 -11.28
N THR A 5 17.79 -3.09 -12.50
CA THR A 5 17.11 -2.33 -13.57
C THR A 5 16.24 -3.28 -14.36
N ASN A 6 14.95 -3.00 -14.43
CA ASN A 6 13.99 -3.82 -15.13
C ASN A 6 13.88 -3.40 -16.61
N ALA A 7 14.10 -4.34 -17.51
CA ALA A 7 13.83 -4.14 -18.93
C ALA A 7 12.33 -4.35 -19.18
N ARG A 8 11.54 -3.32 -18.97
CA ARG A 8 10.09 -3.41 -19.16
C ARG A 8 9.70 -3.96 -20.53
N PRO A 9 8.65 -4.80 -20.63
CA PRO A 9 8.19 -5.28 -21.94
C PRO A 9 7.73 -4.11 -22.81
N LYS A 10 7.90 -4.23 -24.15
CA LYS A 10 7.48 -3.20 -25.11
C LYS A 10 5.96 -3.03 -25.19
N THR A 11 5.22 -4.08 -24.84
CA THR A 11 3.75 -4.07 -24.77
C THR A 11 3.33 -4.23 -23.31
N THR A 12 2.49 -3.34 -22.82
CA THR A 12 1.95 -3.45 -21.46
C THR A 12 0.99 -4.66 -21.41
N PRO A 13 1.29 -5.69 -20.63
CA PRO A 13 0.35 -6.79 -20.45
C PRO A 13 -0.93 -6.31 -19.77
N GLN A 14 -2.03 -7.04 -19.95
CA GLN A 14 -3.26 -6.76 -19.23
C GLN A 14 -3.02 -6.97 -17.73
N ARG A 15 -3.19 -5.91 -16.94
CA ARG A 15 -3.09 -6.01 -15.48
C ARG A 15 -4.29 -6.74 -14.90
N GLY A 16 -4.08 -7.49 -13.83
CA GLY A 16 -5.13 -8.21 -13.11
C GLY A 16 -6.06 -7.31 -12.27
N PHE A 17 -5.98 -5.98 -12.42
CA PHE A 17 -6.79 -4.99 -11.70
C PHE A 17 -6.99 -3.71 -12.52
N ARG A 18 -7.92 -2.86 -12.09
CA ARG A 18 -8.14 -1.54 -12.69
C ARG A 18 -7.18 -0.52 -12.11
N ALA A 19 -6.54 0.27 -12.98
CA ALA A 19 -5.69 1.39 -12.58
C ALA A 19 -6.46 2.73 -12.49
N SER A 20 -7.78 2.75 -12.82
CA SER A 20 -8.63 3.94 -12.75
C SER A 20 -9.07 4.24 -11.32
N PRO A 21 -8.98 5.51 -10.85
CA PRO A 21 -9.46 5.96 -9.55
C PRO A 21 -10.97 6.28 -9.53
N ASP A 22 -11.70 6.14 -10.63
CA ASP A 22 -13.08 6.66 -10.77
C ASP A 22 -14.03 6.09 -9.72
N ARG A 23 -14.06 4.77 -9.56
CA ARG A 23 -14.93 4.13 -8.54
C ARG A 23 -14.52 4.46 -7.12
N PRO A 24 -13.23 4.36 -6.73
CA PRO A 24 -12.80 4.77 -5.41
C PRO A 24 -13.07 6.26 -5.10
N LEU A 25 -12.83 7.17 -6.05
CA LEU A 25 -13.11 8.59 -5.87
C LEU A 25 -14.61 8.87 -5.72
N ALA A 26 -15.46 8.19 -6.49
CA ALA A 26 -16.91 8.32 -6.35
C ALA A 26 -17.41 7.91 -4.95
N LEU A 27 -16.81 6.85 -4.35
CA LEU A 27 -17.09 6.45 -2.98
C LEU A 27 -16.55 7.47 -1.98
N LEU A 28 -15.32 7.94 -2.16
CA LEU A 28 -14.65 8.88 -1.27
C LEU A 28 -15.32 10.26 -1.25
N ALA A 29 -15.92 10.69 -2.35
CA ALA A 29 -16.70 11.93 -2.41
C ALA A 29 -17.88 11.97 -1.41
N ARG A 30 -18.34 10.80 -0.95
CA ARG A 30 -19.40 10.65 0.06
C ARG A 30 -18.86 10.44 1.48
N CYS A 31 -17.55 10.31 1.63
CA CYS A 31 -16.91 10.03 2.92
C CYS A 31 -16.65 11.33 3.68
N PRO A 32 -17.29 11.56 4.85
CA PRO A 32 -17.18 12.84 5.58
C PRO A 32 -15.78 13.09 6.18
N VAL A 33 -14.93 12.06 6.23
CA VAL A 33 -13.57 12.15 6.76
C VAL A 33 -12.51 12.08 5.67
N HIS A 34 -12.92 11.95 4.39
CA HIS A 34 -11.99 11.99 3.28
C HIS A 34 -11.57 13.44 3.00
N ILE A 35 -10.28 13.64 3.02
CA ILE A 35 -9.61 14.83 2.49
C ILE A 35 -8.37 14.35 1.74
N GLU A 36 -8.01 15.06 0.69
CA GLU A 36 -6.75 14.84 0.01
C GLU A 36 -5.59 15.01 1.00
N THR A 37 -4.67 14.03 1.01
CA THR A 37 -3.55 14.10 1.94
C THR A 37 -2.47 15.07 1.46
N PRO A 38 -1.75 15.74 2.40
CA PRO A 38 -0.74 16.72 2.04
C PRO A 38 0.40 16.15 1.19
N MET A 39 0.94 16.97 0.30
CA MET A 39 2.13 16.67 -0.47
C MET A 39 3.13 17.85 -0.43
N PRO A 40 3.78 18.11 0.73
CA PRO A 40 4.75 19.20 0.83
C PRO A 40 5.98 18.98 -0.05
N GLU A 41 6.54 20.07 -0.56
CA GLU A 41 7.90 20.10 -1.09
C GLU A 41 8.90 20.25 0.08
N LEU A 42 9.90 19.39 0.13
CA LEU A 42 10.94 19.36 1.16
C LEU A 42 12.22 20.01 0.59
N ALA A 43 12.16 21.32 0.33
CA ALA A 43 13.21 22.04 -0.39
C ALA A 43 14.59 21.97 0.29
N ASP A 44 14.66 22.11 1.62
CA ASP A 44 15.91 22.02 2.36
C ASP A 44 16.51 20.62 2.33
N LEU A 45 15.65 19.58 2.40
CA LEU A 45 16.06 18.19 2.28
C LEU A 45 16.51 17.87 0.85
N ALA A 46 15.81 18.37 -0.17
CA ALA A 46 16.21 18.22 -1.56
C ALA A 46 17.61 18.78 -1.81
N LYS A 47 17.88 19.98 -1.31
CA LYS A 47 19.21 20.60 -1.37
C LYS A 47 20.28 19.77 -0.67
N THR A 48 19.98 19.26 0.52
CA THR A 48 20.90 18.40 1.28
C THR A 48 21.21 17.10 0.54
N LEU A 49 20.23 16.53 -0.15
CA LEU A 49 20.37 15.30 -0.93
C LEU A 49 20.92 15.53 -2.34
N GLY A 50 21.10 16.79 -2.75
CA GLY A 50 21.66 17.14 -4.05
C GLY A 50 20.72 16.85 -5.23
N VAL A 51 19.39 16.94 -5.03
CA VAL A 51 18.37 16.81 -6.08
C VAL A 51 17.64 18.14 -6.31
N ALA A 52 17.03 18.33 -7.48
CA ALA A 52 16.38 19.59 -7.82
C ALA A 52 15.12 19.85 -6.97
N GLN A 53 14.29 18.84 -6.76
CA GLN A 53 13.06 18.92 -5.96
C GLN A 53 12.77 17.58 -5.28
N LEU A 54 12.14 17.65 -4.11
CA LEU A 54 11.65 16.48 -3.37
C LEU A 54 10.24 16.76 -2.84
N PHE A 55 9.26 15.99 -3.29
CA PHE A 55 7.89 16.00 -2.80
C PHE A 55 7.60 14.75 -1.98
N ALA A 56 6.86 14.92 -0.88
CA ALA A 56 6.48 13.82 0.00
C ALA A 56 4.95 13.70 0.12
N LYS A 57 4.34 12.70 -0.53
CA LYS A 57 2.91 12.39 -0.35
C LYS A 57 2.72 11.75 1.02
N ASN A 58 2.05 12.47 1.95
CA ASN A 58 1.97 12.07 3.35
C ASN A 58 0.63 11.39 3.68
N GLU A 59 0.63 10.07 3.71
CA GLU A 59 -0.53 9.23 4.02
C GLU A 59 -0.74 9.02 5.55
N GLY A 60 0.09 9.60 6.39
CA GLY A 60 0.08 9.40 7.83
C GLY A 60 -1.20 9.80 8.55
N LYS A 61 -2.08 10.56 7.90
CA LYS A 61 -3.39 10.96 8.44
C LYS A 61 -4.58 10.56 7.56
N ARG A 62 -4.35 9.69 6.56
CA ARG A 62 -5.39 9.26 5.62
C ARG A 62 -6.62 8.77 6.39
N MET A 63 -7.77 9.44 6.15
CA MET A 63 -9.09 9.07 6.69
C MET A 63 -9.09 8.80 8.20
N ARG A 64 -8.18 9.42 8.97
CA ARG A 64 -7.96 9.16 10.42
C ARG A 64 -7.56 7.72 10.76
N LEU A 65 -7.23 6.91 9.76
CA LEU A 65 -6.75 5.54 9.94
C LEU A 65 -5.21 5.44 9.93
N GLY A 66 -4.54 6.52 9.56
CA GLY A 66 -3.08 6.65 9.74
C GLY A 66 -2.23 5.99 8.66
N SER A 67 -2.80 5.53 7.54
CA SER A 67 -2.03 4.97 6.42
C SER A 67 -2.81 4.93 5.12
N PHE A 68 -2.10 4.80 3.98
CA PHE A 68 -2.69 4.60 2.65
C PHE A 68 -3.62 3.38 2.54
N LYS A 69 -3.46 2.38 3.41
CA LYS A 69 -4.28 1.16 3.43
C LYS A 69 -5.78 1.47 3.54
N ALA A 70 -6.13 2.63 4.11
CA ALA A 70 -7.49 3.12 4.19
C ALA A 70 -8.17 3.20 2.81
N LEU A 71 -7.42 3.53 1.76
CA LEU A 71 -7.95 3.64 0.39
C LEU A 71 -8.36 2.28 -0.20
N GLY A 72 -7.60 1.22 0.08
CA GLY A 72 -7.83 -0.10 -0.53
C GLY A 72 -8.83 -0.97 0.24
N GLY A 73 -8.60 -1.18 1.54
CA GLY A 73 -9.40 -2.13 2.33
C GLY A 73 -10.87 -1.69 2.47
N ALA A 74 -11.12 -0.41 2.80
CA ALA A 74 -12.48 0.09 2.91
C ALA A 74 -13.21 0.13 1.56
N PHE A 75 -12.51 0.46 0.47
CA PHE A 75 -13.08 0.42 -0.88
C PHE A 75 -13.45 -1.02 -1.30
N ALA A 76 -12.57 -2.00 -1.06
CA ALA A 76 -12.84 -3.40 -1.39
C ALA A 76 -14.08 -3.92 -0.63
N VAL A 77 -14.21 -3.62 0.66
CA VAL A 77 -15.40 -3.96 1.46
C VAL A 77 -16.66 -3.35 0.83
N ALA A 78 -16.64 -2.05 0.50
CA ALA A 78 -17.78 -1.36 -0.11
C ALA A 78 -18.19 -1.99 -1.44
N GLN A 79 -17.22 -2.27 -2.33
CA GLN A 79 -17.49 -2.87 -3.64
C GLN A 79 -18.09 -4.27 -3.52
N MET A 80 -17.56 -5.10 -2.64
CA MET A 80 -18.09 -6.45 -2.41
C MET A 80 -19.52 -6.44 -1.84
N ILE A 81 -19.84 -5.47 -0.98
CA ILE A 81 -21.20 -5.26 -0.48
C ILE A 81 -22.13 -4.84 -1.63
N CYS A 82 -21.70 -3.88 -2.47
CA CYS A 82 -22.45 -3.44 -3.65
C CYS A 82 -22.72 -4.58 -4.62
N GLU A 83 -21.72 -5.39 -4.94
CA GLU A 83 -21.84 -6.55 -5.82
C GLU A 83 -22.82 -7.59 -5.27
N ALA A 84 -22.74 -7.90 -3.97
CA ALA A 84 -23.65 -8.84 -3.32
C ALA A 84 -25.11 -8.36 -3.29
N ALA A 85 -25.32 -7.06 -3.16
CA ALA A 85 -26.66 -6.44 -3.11
C ALA A 85 -27.22 -6.06 -4.50
N GLY A 86 -26.38 -6.07 -5.56
CA GLY A 86 -26.77 -5.61 -6.89
C GLY A 86 -27.04 -4.09 -6.95
N VAL A 87 -26.34 -3.28 -6.15
CA VAL A 87 -26.50 -1.82 -6.09
C VAL A 87 -25.16 -1.11 -6.27
N GLU A 88 -25.19 0.20 -6.59
CA GLU A 88 -23.98 1.02 -6.71
C GLU A 88 -23.61 1.75 -5.41
N ASP A 89 -24.58 1.92 -4.50
CA ASP A 89 -24.39 2.63 -3.24
C ASP A 89 -24.32 1.65 -2.06
N PRO A 90 -23.15 1.49 -1.40
CA PRO A 90 -23.02 0.58 -0.27
C PRO A 90 -23.88 0.99 0.94
N VAL A 91 -24.27 2.27 1.05
CA VAL A 91 -25.17 2.74 2.13
C VAL A 91 -26.59 2.20 1.93
N ALA A 92 -27.03 1.99 0.69
CA ALA A 92 -28.32 1.38 0.38
C ALA A 92 -28.34 -0.15 0.62
N ALA A 93 -27.17 -0.77 0.83
CA ALA A 93 -27.01 -2.22 0.96
C ALA A 93 -26.90 -2.71 2.41
N LYS A 94 -27.40 -1.95 3.40
CA LYS A 94 -27.21 -2.27 4.85
C LYS A 94 -27.74 -3.66 5.25
N GLU A 95 -28.86 -4.10 4.71
CA GLU A 95 -29.41 -5.42 5.01
C GLU A 95 -28.50 -6.53 4.51
N THR A 96 -27.98 -6.42 3.29
CA THR A 96 -26.99 -7.34 2.75
C THR A 96 -25.68 -7.29 3.54
N ALA A 97 -25.18 -6.09 3.82
CA ALA A 97 -23.94 -5.91 4.59
C ALA A 97 -24.02 -6.58 5.97
N ALA A 98 -25.16 -6.50 6.65
CA ALA A 98 -25.37 -7.10 7.97
C ALA A 98 -25.22 -8.64 7.99
N THR A 99 -25.39 -9.30 6.83
CA THR A 99 -25.18 -10.75 6.68
C THR A 99 -23.72 -11.10 6.33
N MET A 100 -22.88 -10.12 5.98
CA MET A 100 -21.50 -10.34 5.53
C MET A 100 -20.51 -10.24 6.68
N THR A 101 -19.56 -11.16 6.69
CA THR A 101 -18.42 -11.13 7.62
C THR A 101 -17.12 -11.18 6.82
N PHE A 102 -16.27 -10.17 7.00
CA PHE A 102 -14.94 -10.11 6.39
C PHE A 102 -13.91 -10.63 7.39
N VAL A 103 -13.01 -11.51 6.94
CA VAL A 103 -11.90 -12.02 7.75
C VAL A 103 -10.58 -11.76 7.04
N THR A 104 -9.57 -11.31 7.79
CA THR A 104 -8.20 -11.12 7.26
C THR A 104 -7.15 -11.31 8.34
N ALA A 105 -5.97 -11.79 7.93
CA ALA A 105 -4.75 -11.66 8.72
C ALA A 105 -4.04 -10.35 8.35
N SER A 106 -3.47 -9.65 9.33
CA SER A 106 -2.86 -8.35 9.06
C SER A 106 -1.77 -8.00 10.06
N ALA A 107 -0.69 -7.38 9.57
CA ALA A 107 0.32 -6.74 10.40
C ALA A 107 -0.11 -5.35 10.95
N GLY A 108 -1.41 -4.98 10.84
CA GLY A 108 -1.99 -3.78 11.44
C GLY A 108 -2.86 -2.94 10.48
N ASN A 109 -2.26 -2.19 9.58
CA ASN A 109 -2.96 -1.18 8.77
C ASN A 109 -4.03 -1.74 7.82
N HIS A 110 -3.79 -2.92 7.20
CA HIS A 110 -4.79 -3.54 6.33
C HIS A 110 -6.00 -4.01 7.13
N GLY A 111 -5.78 -4.73 8.23
CA GLY A 111 -6.85 -5.16 9.13
C GLY A 111 -7.68 -4.00 9.67
N LEU A 112 -7.02 -2.90 10.07
CA LEU A 112 -7.70 -1.68 10.50
C LEU A 112 -8.56 -1.08 9.39
N SER A 113 -8.09 -1.07 8.15
CA SER A 113 -8.85 -0.57 6.99
C SER A 113 -10.07 -1.42 6.68
N VAL A 114 -9.94 -2.75 6.70
CA VAL A 114 -11.05 -3.69 6.52
C VAL A 114 -12.09 -3.54 7.65
N ALA A 115 -11.62 -3.49 8.90
CA ALA A 115 -12.48 -3.31 10.07
C ALA A 115 -13.27 -1.99 10.05
N ALA A 116 -12.59 -0.89 9.66
CA ALA A 116 -13.24 0.42 9.51
C ALA A 116 -14.28 0.42 8.38
N GLY A 117 -13.95 -0.17 7.23
CA GLY A 117 -14.89 -0.33 6.11
C GLY A 117 -16.12 -1.15 6.51
N ALA A 118 -15.93 -2.30 7.14
CA ALA A 118 -17.02 -3.14 7.63
C ALA A 118 -17.93 -2.37 8.59
N LYS A 119 -17.36 -1.66 9.57
CA LYS A 119 -18.14 -0.81 10.51
C LYS A 119 -18.97 0.23 9.78
N ILE A 120 -18.39 0.96 8.83
CA ILE A 120 -19.06 2.06 8.12
C ILE A 120 -20.28 1.54 7.37
N PHE A 121 -20.18 0.40 6.72
CA PHE A 121 -21.22 -0.16 5.86
C PHE A 121 -22.14 -1.17 6.58
N GLY A 122 -21.88 -1.48 7.84
CA GLY A 122 -22.74 -2.35 8.66
C GLY A 122 -22.44 -3.85 8.55
N ALA A 123 -21.29 -4.23 8.00
CA ALA A 123 -20.79 -5.60 7.97
C ALA A 123 -20.00 -5.95 9.26
N ARG A 124 -19.73 -7.25 9.47
CA ARG A 124 -18.84 -7.73 10.52
C ARG A 124 -17.40 -7.84 10.00
N ALA A 125 -16.44 -7.69 10.91
CA ALA A 125 -15.03 -7.95 10.63
C ALA A 125 -14.39 -8.80 11.71
N VAL A 126 -13.57 -9.77 11.29
CA VAL A 126 -12.72 -10.62 12.13
C VAL A 126 -11.28 -10.42 11.68
N ILE A 127 -10.42 -9.92 12.57
CA ILE A 127 -9.04 -9.62 12.24
C ILE A 127 -8.12 -10.55 13.04
N ILE A 128 -7.28 -11.31 12.33
CA ILE A 128 -6.27 -12.17 12.94
C ILE A 128 -4.98 -11.40 13.00
N LEU A 129 -4.50 -11.13 14.21
CA LEU A 129 -3.26 -10.42 14.46
C LEU A 129 -2.13 -11.38 14.79
N PRO A 130 -1.06 -11.45 13.97
CA PRO A 130 0.17 -12.13 14.33
C PRO A 130 0.72 -11.63 15.68
N SER A 131 1.39 -12.50 16.43
CA SER A 131 1.93 -12.18 17.75
C SER A 131 2.97 -11.05 17.78
N THR A 132 3.53 -10.72 16.63
CA THR A 132 4.51 -9.64 16.43
C THR A 132 3.87 -8.24 16.28
N VAL A 133 2.53 -8.17 16.14
CA VAL A 133 1.84 -6.87 15.94
C VAL A 133 1.76 -6.10 17.27
N PRO A 134 2.12 -4.80 17.28
CA PRO A 134 2.04 -3.98 18.49
C PRO A 134 0.62 -3.91 19.08
N ALA A 135 0.51 -3.96 20.42
CA ALA A 135 -0.77 -3.92 21.13
C ALA A 135 -1.64 -2.70 20.80
N ALA A 136 -1.04 -1.59 20.39
CA ALA A 136 -1.76 -0.40 19.95
C ALA A 136 -2.68 -0.67 18.74
N PHE A 137 -2.30 -1.58 17.84
CA PHE A 137 -3.17 -1.97 16.71
C PHE A 137 -4.36 -2.82 17.16
N ASP A 138 -4.18 -3.75 18.11
CA ASP A 138 -5.28 -4.52 18.68
C ASP A 138 -6.36 -3.58 19.26
N ALA A 139 -5.97 -2.62 20.08
CA ALA A 139 -6.89 -1.63 20.66
C ALA A 139 -7.61 -0.80 19.58
N ARG A 140 -6.90 -0.33 18.56
CA ARG A 140 -7.49 0.47 17.47
C ARG A 140 -8.48 -0.34 16.62
N ILE A 141 -8.17 -1.59 16.33
CA ILE A 141 -9.05 -2.49 15.57
C ILE A 141 -10.30 -2.80 16.40
N ARG A 142 -10.17 -3.16 17.68
CA ARG A 142 -11.32 -3.39 18.57
C ARG A 142 -12.22 -2.16 18.73
N ALA A 143 -11.64 -0.96 18.72
CA ALA A 143 -12.40 0.29 18.76
C ALA A 143 -13.28 0.50 17.51
N THR A 144 -13.03 -0.20 16.41
CA THR A 144 -13.95 -0.24 15.26
C THR A 144 -15.16 -1.15 15.50
N GLY A 145 -15.17 -1.99 16.53
CA GLY A 145 -16.17 -3.03 16.77
C GLY A 145 -15.81 -4.38 16.12
N ALA A 146 -14.65 -4.52 15.50
CA ALA A 146 -14.20 -5.77 14.93
C ALA A 146 -13.79 -6.77 16.02
N GLU A 147 -14.01 -8.04 15.74
CA GLU A 147 -13.46 -9.15 16.53
C GLU A 147 -11.97 -9.30 16.20
N VAL A 148 -11.15 -9.46 17.24
CA VAL A 148 -9.70 -9.69 17.06
C VAL A 148 -9.35 -11.06 17.66
N ILE A 149 -8.72 -11.90 16.83
CA ILE A 149 -8.19 -13.22 17.19
C ILE A 149 -6.67 -13.14 17.16
N GLY A 150 -6.01 -13.62 18.22
CA GLY A 150 -4.55 -13.76 18.26
C GLY A 150 -4.09 -14.88 17.34
N GLY A 151 -3.14 -14.59 16.46
CA GLY A 151 -2.43 -15.56 15.63
C GLY A 151 -1.02 -15.83 16.16
N GLN A 152 -0.30 -16.73 15.49
CA GLN A 152 1.12 -17.00 15.77
C GLN A 152 2.02 -16.20 14.82
N SER A 153 2.61 -16.84 13.83
CA SER A 153 3.32 -16.16 12.74
C SER A 153 2.34 -15.47 11.78
N TYR A 154 2.87 -14.68 10.85
CA TYR A 154 2.05 -14.07 9.79
C TYR A 154 1.43 -15.15 8.88
N ASP A 155 2.22 -16.13 8.46
CA ASP A 155 1.75 -17.19 7.56
C ASP A 155 0.70 -18.09 8.23
N ASP A 156 0.89 -18.46 9.52
CA ASP A 156 -0.11 -19.18 10.29
C ASP A 156 -1.42 -18.38 10.42
N SER A 157 -1.32 -17.08 10.60
CA SER A 157 -2.48 -16.19 10.69
C SER A 157 -3.23 -16.10 9.36
N VAL A 158 -2.53 -16.07 8.22
CA VAL A 158 -3.14 -16.12 6.88
C VAL A 158 -3.86 -17.46 6.68
N ALA A 159 -3.20 -18.57 6.99
CA ALA A 159 -3.79 -19.92 6.92
C ALA A 159 -5.04 -20.03 7.82
N GLN A 160 -5.00 -19.44 9.00
CA GLN A 160 -6.13 -19.39 9.94
C GLN A 160 -7.29 -18.56 9.37
N ALA A 161 -7.01 -17.40 8.72
CA ALA A 161 -8.03 -16.58 8.10
C ALA A 161 -8.75 -17.32 6.96
N ILE A 162 -8.00 -18.04 6.13
CA ILE A 162 -8.56 -18.85 5.02
C ILE A 162 -9.45 -19.96 5.61
N ARG A 163 -8.95 -20.71 6.58
CA ARG A 163 -9.72 -21.77 7.22
C ARG A 163 -11.03 -21.27 7.85
N LEU A 164 -10.97 -20.17 8.62
CA LEU A 164 -12.17 -19.59 9.23
C LEU A 164 -13.15 -19.06 8.19
N ALA A 165 -12.68 -18.54 7.07
CA ALA A 165 -13.52 -18.13 5.97
C ALA A 165 -14.30 -19.32 5.40
N ASP A 166 -13.61 -20.43 5.13
CA ASP A 166 -14.21 -21.65 4.55
C ASP A 166 -15.20 -22.31 5.52
N GLU A 167 -14.83 -22.45 6.81
CA GLU A 167 -15.65 -23.09 7.83
C GLU A 167 -16.95 -22.34 8.14
N ASN A 168 -16.93 -21.00 8.04
CA ASN A 168 -18.06 -20.15 8.44
C ASN A 168 -18.77 -19.46 7.28
N GLY A 169 -18.34 -19.66 6.04
CA GLY A 169 -18.85 -18.94 4.88
C GLY A 169 -18.50 -17.46 4.92
N TRP A 170 -17.38 -17.06 5.57
CA TRP A 170 -16.94 -15.68 5.64
C TRP A 170 -16.12 -15.30 4.41
N ILE A 171 -15.93 -14.00 4.24
CA ILE A 171 -15.21 -13.43 3.10
C ILE A 171 -13.77 -13.18 3.52
N HIS A 172 -12.85 -14.02 3.06
CA HIS A 172 -11.42 -13.76 3.22
C HIS A 172 -11.01 -12.56 2.36
N LEU A 173 -10.39 -11.52 2.95
CA LEU A 173 -9.96 -10.30 2.26
C LEU A 173 -8.49 -9.99 2.59
N SER A 174 -7.57 -10.64 1.86
CA SER A 174 -6.13 -10.37 1.90
C SER A 174 -5.74 -9.29 0.91
N ASP A 175 -4.68 -8.53 1.23
CA ASP A 175 -4.04 -7.59 0.30
C ASP A 175 -2.92 -8.23 -0.56
N GLY A 176 -2.58 -9.50 -0.30
CA GLY A 176 -1.77 -10.34 -1.17
C GLY A 176 -2.63 -11.19 -2.10
N SER A 177 -2.08 -11.60 -3.24
CA SER A 177 -2.76 -12.46 -4.22
C SER A 177 -1.88 -13.64 -4.65
N TRP A 178 -2.55 -14.71 -5.06
CA TRP A 178 -1.94 -15.94 -5.55
C TRP A 178 -2.84 -16.59 -6.61
N ALA A 179 -2.39 -17.68 -7.23
CA ALA A 179 -3.18 -18.40 -8.23
C ALA A 179 -4.55 -18.81 -7.68
N GLY A 180 -5.62 -18.40 -8.34
CA GLY A 180 -7.02 -18.64 -7.91
C GLY A 180 -7.55 -17.60 -6.91
N TYR A 181 -6.71 -16.66 -6.41
CA TYR A 181 -7.13 -15.61 -5.49
C TYR A 181 -6.60 -14.24 -5.94
N THR A 182 -7.24 -13.63 -6.90
CA THR A 182 -6.81 -12.36 -7.50
C THR A 182 -7.90 -11.28 -7.48
N ALA A 183 -9.17 -11.64 -7.60
CA ALA A 183 -10.27 -10.68 -7.77
C ALA A 183 -10.44 -9.73 -6.57
N ARG A 184 -10.34 -10.23 -5.34
CA ARG A 184 -10.47 -9.41 -4.12
C ARG A 184 -9.27 -8.48 -3.90
N PRO A 185 -8.00 -8.95 -4.00
CA PRO A 185 -6.85 -8.06 -3.98
C PRO A 185 -6.86 -7.01 -5.10
N ALA A 186 -7.43 -7.32 -6.27
CA ALA A 186 -7.56 -6.36 -7.37
C ALA A 186 -8.36 -5.10 -6.97
N LEU A 187 -9.41 -5.25 -6.18
CA LEU A 187 -10.18 -4.11 -5.64
C LEU A 187 -9.32 -3.26 -4.70
N ILE A 188 -8.46 -3.89 -3.90
CA ILE A 188 -7.57 -3.17 -2.99
C ILE A 188 -6.56 -2.32 -3.77
N LEU A 189 -5.96 -2.89 -4.82
CA LEU A 189 -5.01 -2.17 -5.68
C LEU A 189 -5.69 -1.02 -6.45
N GLU A 190 -6.93 -1.23 -6.91
CA GLU A 190 -7.73 -0.15 -7.52
C GLU A 190 -7.92 1.01 -6.56
N GLY A 191 -8.22 0.75 -5.28
CA GLY A 191 -8.32 1.79 -4.26
C GLY A 191 -7.04 2.63 -4.10
N TYR A 192 -5.88 2.03 -4.26
CA TYR A 192 -4.58 2.74 -4.16
C TYR A 192 -4.30 3.69 -5.33
N SER A 193 -5.01 3.57 -6.46
CA SER A 193 -4.89 4.50 -7.58
C SER A 193 -5.27 5.94 -7.20
N VAL A 194 -6.10 6.13 -6.19
CA VAL A 194 -6.47 7.45 -5.65
C VAL A 194 -5.25 8.26 -5.21
N LEU A 195 -4.28 7.63 -4.54
CA LEU A 195 -3.06 8.31 -4.10
C LEU A 195 -2.35 8.96 -5.29
N SER A 196 -2.17 8.23 -6.37
CA SER A 196 -1.51 8.73 -7.59
C SER A 196 -2.36 9.75 -8.34
N ALA A 197 -3.70 9.66 -8.30
CA ALA A 197 -4.60 10.63 -8.89
C ALA A 197 -4.52 11.99 -8.16
N GLU A 198 -4.47 11.98 -6.83
CA GLU A 198 -4.25 13.19 -6.02
C GLU A 198 -2.89 13.83 -6.36
N CYS A 199 -1.82 13.01 -6.48
CA CYS A 199 -0.51 13.51 -6.90
C CYS A 199 -0.55 14.12 -8.31
N ALA A 200 -1.27 13.52 -9.25
CA ALA A 200 -1.43 14.05 -10.60
C ALA A 200 -2.07 15.44 -10.59
N GLY A 201 -3.13 15.64 -9.81
CA GLY A 201 -3.77 16.95 -9.63
C GLY A 201 -2.80 18.01 -9.10
N HIS A 202 -2.00 17.65 -8.09
CA HIS A 202 -0.99 18.54 -7.51
C HIS A 202 0.09 18.93 -8.53
N PHE A 203 0.68 17.97 -9.25
CA PHE A 203 1.72 18.24 -10.24
C PHE A 203 1.20 19.00 -11.47
N ALA A 204 -0.03 18.74 -11.87
CA ALA A 204 -0.69 19.50 -12.93
C ALA A 204 -0.88 20.97 -12.54
N ALA A 205 -1.30 21.25 -11.30
CA ALA A 205 -1.45 22.62 -10.79
C ALA A 205 -0.11 23.36 -10.71
N LEU A 206 0.99 22.67 -10.39
CA LEU A 206 2.34 23.23 -10.38
C LEU A 206 2.98 23.32 -11.78
N ASN A 207 2.39 22.70 -12.78
CA ASN A 207 3.00 22.47 -14.11
C ASN A 207 4.43 21.89 -14.01
N THR A 208 4.64 21.01 -13.03
CA THR A 208 5.93 20.37 -12.75
C THR A 208 5.71 18.91 -12.41
N TRP A 209 6.40 18.01 -13.09
CA TRP A 209 6.24 16.57 -12.92
C TRP A 209 7.53 15.93 -12.41
N PRO A 210 7.46 14.91 -11.55
CA PRO A 210 8.65 14.22 -11.07
C PRO A 210 9.31 13.44 -12.20
N THR A 211 10.64 13.32 -12.11
CA THR A 211 11.45 12.44 -12.95
C THR A 211 11.61 11.04 -12.34
N HIS A 212 11.43 10.96 -10.99
CA HIS A 212 11.55 9.73 -10.23
C HIS A 212 10.45 9.65 -9.18
N VAL A 213 9.81 8.49 -9.06
CA VAL A 213 8.81 8.17 -8.03
C VAL A 213 9.28 6.95 -7.25
N PHE A 214 9.43 7.09 -5.93
CA PHE A 214 9.94 6.06 -5.03
C PHE A 214 8.79 5.44 -4.26
N LEU A 215 8.55 4.14 -4.46
CA LEU A 215 7.41 3.40 -3.93
C LEU A 215 7.89 2.21 -3.12
N GLN A 216 7.68 2.23 -1.81
CA GLN A 216 8.00 1.09 -0.96
C GLN A 216 7.03 -0.06 -1.15
N ALA A 217 7.54 -1.28 -0.99
CA ALA A 217 6.80 -2.50 -1.20
C ALA A 217 7.10 -3.55 -0.12
N GLY A 218 6.03 -4.12 0.45
CA GLY A 218 6.03 -5.44 1.04
C GLY A 218 5.56 -6.43 -0.02
N VAL A 219 4.29 -6.87 -0.01
CA VAL A 219 3.74 -7.72 -1.09
C VAL A 219 3.64 -7.01 -2.46
N GLY A 220 3.83 -5.70 -2.52
CA GLY A 220 3.88 -4.91 -3.76
C GLY A 220 2.61 -4.12 -4.11
N GLY A 221 1.52 -4.26 -3.36
CA GLY A 221 0.21 -3.68 -3.71
C GLY A 221 0.22 -2.15 -3.88
N LEU A 222 0.86 -1.39 -2.96
CA LEU A 222 1.00 0.06 -3.09
C LEU A 222 1.73 0.44 -4.37
N ALA A 223 2.91 -0.14 -4.55
CA ALA A 223 3.76 0.16 -5.69
C ALA A 223 3.05 -0.17 -7.02
N ALA A 224 2.38 -1.32 -7.11
CA ALA A 224 1.65 -1.74 -8.30
C ALA A 224 0.46 -0.82 -8.63
N GLY A 225 -0.39 -0.50 -7.63
CA GLY A 225 -1.57 0.37 -7.85
C GLY A 225 -1.17 1.78 -8.29
N VAL A 226 -0.16 2.37 -7.63
CA VAL A 226 0.36 3.70 -7.95
C VAL A 226 1.06 3.70 -9.31
N ALA A 227 1.95 2.73 -9.57
CA ALA A 227 2.68 2.63 -10.82
C ALA A 227 1.74 2.47 -12.02
N ALA A 228 0.75 1.59 -11.92
CA ALA A 228 -0.23 1.37 -12.96
C ALA A 228 -1.00 2.65 -13.32
N HIS A 229 -1.48 3.40 -12.31
CA HIS A 229 -2.14 4.68 -12.56
C HIS A 229 -1.20 5.73 -13.19
N ILE A 230 0.06 5.81 -12.74
CA ILE A 230 1.06 6.70 -13.35
C ILE A 230 1.21 6.37 -14.84
N ARG A 231 1.38 5.09 -15.18
CA ARG A 231 1.58 4.65 -16.58
C ARG A 231 0.39 4.96 -17.48
N ASP A 232 -0.82 4.82 -16.96
CA ASP A 232 -2.05 5.00 -17.75
C ASP A 232 -2.50 6.47 -17.85
N HIS A 233 -2.20 7.30 -16.84
CA HIS A 233 -2.86 8.60 -16.71
C HIS A 233 -1.92 9.82 -16.60
N TRP A 234 -0.64 9.65 -16.25
CA TRP A 234 0.25 10.80 -16.16
C TRP A 234 0.81 11.22 -17.54
N PRO A 235 0.79 12.50 -17.89
CA PRO A 235 1.30 12.98 -19.18
C PRO A 235 2.84 12.88 -19.28
N VAL A 236 3.54 12.87 -18.13
CA VAL A 236 4.99 12.70 -18.04
C VAL A 236 5.29 11.40 -17.30
N GLN A 237 6.13 10.58 -17.90
CA GLN A 237 6.43 9.25 -17.38
C GLN A 237 7.74 9.26 -16.57
N PRO A 238 7.67 9.18 -15.22
CA PRO A 238 8.86 9.12 -14.38
C PRO A 238 9.51 7.73 -14.40
N ASN A 239 10.75 7.66 -13.93
CA ASN A 239 11.33 6.40 -13.46
C ASN A 239 10.60 5.96 -12.18
N ILE A 240 10.03 4.77 -12.20
CA ILE A 240 9.36 4.18 -11.03
C ILE A 240 10.36 3.27 -10.33
N VAL A 241 10.70 3.63 -9.09
CA VAL A 241 11.66 2.93 -8.24
C VAL A 241 10.92 2.21 -7.12
N VAL A 242 11.01 0.89 -7.09
CA VAL A 242 10.40 0.05 -6.05
C VAL A 242 11.43 -0.25 -4.97
N ILE A 243 11.06 -0.06 -3.70
CA ILE A 243 11.96 -0.21 -2.56
C ILE A 243 11.47 -1.33 -1.66
N GLU A 244 12.37 -2.26 -1.32
CA GLU A 244 12.13 -3.37 -0.40
C GLU A 244 13.19 -3.43 0.70
N PRO A 245 12.85 -4.02 1.88
CA PRO A 245 13.86 -4.42 2.85
C PRO A 245 14.83 -5.44 2.24
N ASP A 246 16.12 -5.33 2.51
CA ASP A 246 17.11 -6.33 2.11
C ASP A 246 16.91 -7.69 2.82
N ARG A 247 16.13 -7.68 3.90
CA ARG A 247 15.71 -8.87 4.66
C ARG A 247 14.44 -9.53 4.13
N ALA A 248 13.71 -8.87 3.21
CA ALA A 248 12.48 -9.39 2.60
C ALA A 248 12.39 -8.99 1.11
N PRO A 249 13.37 -9.35 0.25
CA PRO A 249 13.49 -8.88 -1.11
C PRO A 249 12.66 -9.73 -2.10
N CYS A 250 11.37 -9.97 -1.82
CA CYS A 250 10.56 -10.91 -2.60
C CYS A 250 10.28 -10.45 -4.03
N LEU A 251 10.08 -9.14 -4.26
CA LEU A 251 9.84 -8.61 -5.60
C LEU A 251 11.11 -8.58 -6.44
N ILE A 252 12.21 -8.03 -5.92
CA ILE A 252 13.48 -7.98 -6.68
C ILE A 252 13.99 -9.37 -7.02
N ASN A 253 13.81 -10.37 -6.13
CA ASN A 253 14.14 -11.76 -6.40
C ASN A 253 13.24 -12.33 -7.51
N SER A 254 11.93 -12.05 -7.43
CA SER A 254 10.97 -12.48 -8.46
C SER A 254 11.25 -11.83 -9.81
N MET A 255 11.62 -10.55 -9.86
CA MET A 255 12.00 -9.85 -11.08
C MET A 255 13.25 -10.46 -11.73
N LYS A 256 14.27 -10.76 -10.93
CA LYS A 256 15.50 -11.40 -11.42
C LYS A 256 15.26 -12.82 -11.93
N ALA A 257 14.36 -13.56 -11.27
CA ALA A 257 14.03 -14.94 -11.65
C ALA A 257 13.03 -15.02 -12.83
N GLY A 258 12.31 -13.95 -13.13
CA GLY A 258 11.19 -13.97 -14.08
C GLY A 258 9.97 -14.75 -13.61
N ALA A 259 9.88 -15.06 -12.31
CA ALA A 259 8.80 -15.82 -11.68
C ALA A 259 8.73 -15.49 -10.19
N LEU A 260 7.56 -15.67 -9.57
CA LEU A 260 7.40 -15.50 -8.13
C LEU A 260 8.45 -16.31 -7.36
N THR A 261 9.22 -15.62 -6.53
CA THR A 261 10.30 -16.19 -5.72
C THR A 261 10.23 -15.59 -4.32
N MET A 262 10.42 -16.42 -3.31
CA MET A 262 10.43 -15.96 -1.92
C MET A 262 11.59 -14.99 -1.65
N GLY A 263 11.31 -13.99 -0.82
CA GLY A 263 12.34 -13.21 -0.16
C GLY A 263 12.82 -13.95 1.08
N ASP A 264 14.08 -14.37 1.11
CA ASP A 264 14.67 -15.04 2.26
C ASP A 264 15.48 -14.05 3.11
N GLY A 265 15.33 -14.12 4.42
CA GLY A 265 16.03 -13.27 5.37
C GLY A 265 15.40 -13.27 6.76
N PRO A 266 16.12 -12.75 7.78
CA PRO A 266 15.58 -12.54 9.12
C PRO A 266 14.50 -11.44 9.11
N ASP A 267 13.86 -11.26 10.27
CA ASP A 267 12.85 -10.19 10.44
C ASP A 267 13.46 -8.81 10.23
N SER A 268 12.68 -7.91 9.62
CA SER A 268 13.03 -6.51 9.38
C SER A 268 12.33 -5.58 10.36
N ASN A 269 12.98 -4.47 10.74
CA ASN A 269 12.33 -3.39 11.49
C ASN A 269 11.29 -2.63 10.65
N MET A 270 11.29 -2.83 9.33
CA MET A 270 10.26 -2.37 8.42
C MET A 270 9.05 -3.35 8.43
N GLY A 271 8.45 -3.60 9.58
CA GLY A 271 7.47 -4.66 9.79
C GLY A 271 6.24 -4.63 8.88
N ARG A 272 5.92 -3.48 8.23
CA ARG A 272 4.83 -3.39 7.23
C ARG A 272 5.29 -3.76 5.82
N LEU A 273 6.60 -3.92 5.63
CA LEU A 273 7.23 -4.31 4.37
C LEU A 273 7.92 -5.67 4.47
N ASP A 274 7.98 -6.28 5.66
CA ASP A 274 8.61 -7.58 5.91
C ASP A 274 7.71 -8.71 5.39
N CYS A 275 7.64 -8.82 4.06
CA CYS A 275 6.83 -9.81 3.35
C CYS A 275 7.74 -10.73 2.55
N LYS A 276 7.69 -12.03 2.84
CA LYS A 276 8.54 -13.02 2.16
C LYS A 276 7.96 -13.47 0.82
N ASN A 277 6.67 -13.27 0.58
CA ASN A 277 5.99 -13.64 -0.64
C ASN A 277 5.37 -12.41 -1.31
N ALA A 278 5.69 -12.20 -2.60
CA ALA A 278 5.07 -11.13 -3.38
C ALA A 278 3.64 -11.50 -3.79
N SER A 279 2.77 -10.49 -3.91
CA SER A 279 1.44 -10.64 -4.50
C SER A 279 1.54 -10.89 -6.00
N LEU A 280 0.88 -11.93 -6.51
CA LEU A 280 0.93 -12.32 -7.93
C LEU A 280 0.58 -11.14 -8.85
N ILE A 281 -0.57 -10.51 -8.67
CA ILE A 281 -1.00 -9.41 -9.55
C ILE A 281 -0.13 -8.15 -9.39
N ALA A 282 0.51 -7.97 -8.23
CA ALA A 282 1.46 -6.89 -8.04
C ALA A 282 2.78 -7.17 -8.77
N PHE A 283 3.30 -8.40 -8.70
CA PHE A 283 4.46 -8.83 -9.46
C PHE A 283 4.24 -8.65 -10.97
N GLU A 284 3.12 -9.14 -11.51
CA GLU A 284 2.79 -9.03 -12.94
C GLU A 284 2.69 -7.57 -13.40
N ALA A 285 2.06 -6.70 -12.60
CA ALA A 285 1.96 -5.29 -12.91
C ALA A 285 3.32 -4.58 -12.85
N LEU A 286 4.10 -4.80 -11.79
CA LEU A 286 5.40 -4.17 -11.62
C LEU A 286 6.44 -4.65 -12.64
N TRP A 287 6.30 -5.88 -13.16
CA TRP A 287 7.09 -6.34 -14.30
C TRP A 287 6.96 -5.41 -15.51
N ALA A 288 5.74 -4.90 -15.74
CA ALA A 288 5.47 -3.99 -16.85
C ALA A 288 5.73 -2.52 -16.52
N ASP A 289 5.51 -2.11 -15.27
CA ASP A 289 5.37 -0.71 -14.90
C ASP A 289 6.57 -0.12 -14.15
N ALA A 290 7.33 -0.94 -13.40
CA ALA A 290 8.49 -0.46 -12.64
C ALA A 290 9.77 -0.48 -13.46
N ASP A 291 10.64 0.51 -13.25
CA ASP A 291 11.92 0.64 -13.94
C ASP A 291 13.10 0.10 -13.13
N ILE A 292 13.07 0.34 -11.81
CA ILE A 292 14.20 0.03 -10.92
C ILE A 292 13.68 -0.58 -9.63
N PHE A 293 14.38 -1.60 -9.12
CA PHE A 293 14.16 -2.17 -7.79
C PHE A 293 15.41 -1.97 -6.95
N VAL A 294 15.23 -1.55 -5.69
CA VAL A 294 16.31 -1.25 -4.75
C VAL A 294 16.01 -1.89 -3.40
N THR A 295 16.99 -2.60 -2.82
CA THR A 295 16.88 -3.04 -1.43
C THR A 295 17.60 -2.07 -0.50
N ILE A 296 17.03 -1.84 0.69
CA ILE A 296 17.57 -0.98 1.74
C ILE A 296 17.71 -1.75 3.05
N THR A 297 18.65 -1.32 3.89
CA THR A 297 18.85 -1.92 5.22
C THR A 297 17.89 -1.33 6.26
N ASP A 298 17.73 -2.03 7.36
CA ASP A 298 16.97 -1.57 8.52
C ASP A 298 17.50 -0.25 9.09
N GLU A 299 18.84 -0.08 9.08
CA GLU A 299 19.50 1.14 9.55
C GLU A 299 19.20 2.33 8.63
N ALA A 300 19.23 2.11 7.30
CA ALA A 300 18.90 3.15 6.33
C ALA A 300 17.42 3.59 6.47
N ALA A 301 16.51 2.67 6.68
CA ALA A 301 15.10 2.97 6.90
C ALA A 301 14.86 3.74 8.21
N ALA A 302 15.54 3.36 9.31
CA ALA A 302 15.46 4.05 10.59
C ALA A 302 16.02 5.48 10.49
N GLN A 303 17.15 5.67 9.80
CA GLN A 303 17.74 6.99 9.56
C GLN A 303 16.82 7.87 8.70
N ALA A 304 16.19 7.32 7.68
CA ALA A 304 15.22 8.03 6.85
C ALA A 304 13.99 8.46 7.67
N ALA A 305 13.49 7.60 8.58
CA ALA A 305 12.40 7.96 9.48
C ALA A 305 12.76 9.12 10.41
N ALA A 306 13.96 9.09 10.99
CA ALA A 306 14.47 10.20 11.81
C ALA A 306 14.62 11.50 11.01
N THR A 307 15.08 11.39 9.76
CA THR A 307 15.21 12.55 8.85
C THR A 307 13.84 13.15 8.53
N LEU A 308 12.85 12.34 8.17
CA LEU A 308 11.49 12.82 7.92
C LEU A 308 10.85 13.44 9.15
N ALA A 309 11.06 12.85 10.34
CA ALA A 309 10.56 13.42 11.60
C ALA A 309 11.14 14.82 11.88
N ALA A 310 12.43 15.05 11.60
CA ALA A 310 13.05 16.37 11.70
C ALA A 310 12.46 17.41 10.73
N HIS A 311 11.80 16.96 9.65
CA HIS A 311 11.07 17.80 8.70
C HIS A 311 9.54 17.79 8.93
N GLY A 312 9.08 17.38 10.13
CA GLY A 312 7.66 17.40 10.51
C GLY A 312 6.82 16.26 9.96
N LEU A 313 7.43 15.24 9.37
CA LEU A 313 6.79 14.07 8.78
C LEU A 313 7.10 12.81 9.61
N ALA A 314 6.64 12.77 10.87
CA ALA A 314 6.86 11.63 11.75
C ALA A 314 6.20 10.36 11.17
N THR A 315 6.99 9.30 11.05
CA THR A 315 6.59 8.02 10.44
C THR A 315 7.43 6.86 10.99
N THR A 316 7.11 5.64 10.58
CA THR A 316 7.88 4.41 10.89
C THR A 316 9.01 4.19 9.89
N PRO A 317 9.96 3.27 10.14
CA PRO A 317 10.91 2.83 9.12
C PRO A 317 10.23 2.35 7.83
N SER A 318 9.12 1.62 7.92
CA SER A 318 8.31 1.22 6.76
C SER A 318 7.77 2.42 5.97
N GLY A 319 7.25 3.42 6.69
CA GLY A 319 6.71 4.63 6.07
C GLY A 319 7.76 5.54 5.44
N ALA A 320 9.01 5.44 5.89
CA ALA A 320 10.14 6.23 5.41
C ALA A 320 10.97 5.55 4.31
N ALA A 321 10.66 4.31 3.95
CA ALA A 321 11.49 3.51 3.05
C ALA A 321 11.67 4.15 1.66
N GLY A 322 10.68 4.94 1.19
CA GLY A 322 10.80 5.72 -0.04
C GLY A 322 11.96 6.72 -0.01
N LEU A 323 12.17 7.42 1.13
CA LEU A 323 13.31 8.32 1.31
C LEU A 323 14.63 7.54 1.38
N ALA A 324 14.66 6.42 2.10
CA ALA A 324 15.85 5.58 2.16
C ALA A 324 16.27 5.07 0.78
N GLY A 325 15.29 4.67 -0.06
CA GLY A 325 15.52 4.27 -1.45
C GLY A 325 16.06 5.41 -2.32
N LEU A 326 15.55 6.63 -2.15
CA LEU A 326 16.07 7.82 -2.83
C LEU A 326 17.54 8.08 -2.46
N ILE A 327 17.86 8.06 -1.17
CA ILE A 327 19.23 8.25 -0.69
C ILE A 327 20.15 7.16 -1.25
N ALA A 328 19.70 5.92 -1.26
CA ALA A 328 20.47 4.78 -1.76
C ALA A 328 20.70 4.84 -3.28
N LEU A 329 19.70 5.24 -4.07
CA LEU A 329 19.82 5.36 -5.53
C LEU A 329 20.66 6.56 -5.96
N ALA A 330 20.62 7.66 -5.19
CA ALA A 330 21.34 8.91 -5.45
C ALA A 330 21.14 9.41 -6.90
N PRO A 331 19.91 9.78 -7.31
CA PRO A 331 19.65 10.22 -8.67
C PRO A 331 20.39 11.52 -9.00
N ALA A 332 20.48 11.87 -10.30
CA ALA A 332 21.19 13.05 -10.77
C ALA A 332 20.66 14.37 -10.16
N ALA A 333 21.50 15.40 -10.10
CA ALA A 333 21.18 16.66 -9.42
C ALA A 333 19.98 17.42 -10.00
N ASP A 334 19.64 17.20 -11.27
CA ASP A 334 18.47 17.79 -11.95
C ASP A 334 17.17 16.98 -11.70
N SER A 335 17.24 15.91 -10.92
CA SER A 335 16.10 15.05 -10.66
C SER A 335 15.06 15.71 -9.76
N ARG A 336 13.82 15.60 -10.15
CA ARG A 336 12.65 15.93 -9.34
C ARG A 336 12.07 14.63 -8.80
N CYS A 337 12.08 14.48 -7.49
CA CYS A 337 11.77 13.23 -6.82
C CYS A 337 10.44 13.32 -6.08
N MET A 338 9.69 12.23 -6.09
CA MET A 338 8.51 12.03 -5.26
C MET A 338 8.71 10.78 -4.40
N ILE A 339 8.46 10.91 -3.11
CA ILE A 339 8.37 9.78 -2.16
C ILE A 339 6.95 9.67 -1.60
N VAL A 340 6.61 8.51 -1.06
CA VAL A 340 5.39 8.30 -0.29
C VAL A 340 5.77 8.06 1.17
N VAL A 341 5.22 8.87 2.08
CA VAL A 341 5.21 8.58 3.53
C VAL A 341 3.94 7.78 3.78
N SER A 342 4.05 6.45 3.77
CA SER A 342 2.91 5.56 3.61
C SER A 342 2.04 5.40 4.87
N GLU A 343 2.60 5.74 6.03
CA GLU A 343 1.89 5.70 7.32
C GLU A 343 2.44 6.74 8.30
N GLY A 344 1.66 7.08 9.34
CA GLY A 344 2.10 7.89 10.45
C GLY A 344 2.96 7.13 11.46
N SER A 345 3.41 7.83 12.50
CA SER A 345 4.10 7.19 13.63
C SER A 345 3.14 6.28 14.42
N GLU A 346 3.67 5.27 15.08
CA GLU A 346 2.86 4.32 15.89
C GLU A 346 2.15 4.98 17.08
N ASN A 347 2.61 6.16 17.48
CA ASN A 347 2.11 6.92 18.62
C ASN A 347 1.20 8.10 18.21
N GLY A 348 0.81 8.20 16.92
CA GLY A 348 0.04 9.32 16.38
C GLY A 348 -1.43 9.00 16.09
#